data_ad87884d5d140887be4424085c3795f1
#
_entry.id   ad87884d5d140887be4424085c3795f1
#
_cell.length_a   1.000
_cell.length_b   1.000
_cell.length_c   1.000
_cell.angle_alpha   90.00
_cell.angle_beta   90.00
_cell.angle_gamma   90.00
#
_symmetry.space_group_name_H-M   'P 1'
#
loop_
_entity.id
_entity.type
_entity.pdbx_description
1 polymer ?
#
loop_
_entity_poly.entity_id
_entity_poly.type
_entity_poly.pdbx_seq_one_letter_code
_entity_poly.pdbx_strand_id
1 'polypeptide(L)'
;MTDSDQTLDIDIVVPCHNEQDTLAAHVRRLHQFCRTSLQHSWRITIADNASTDDTARIADDLAAMLPEVHAVHLTRKGRGRALKAVWGDSPAAVLVYVDEDLSTDLAALEPLVAPLLSGHSDVAIGTRLVGSSRVVRGSKREFISRSYNLLLRSTMGVSFSDAQCGFKAVTREAAEHLLPLCEDDAWFFDTELLVLAEHAGLRIHEVPVDWVDDVNSSVHIASTATEDLKGMWRVSRGLATGRIPIAPVYDAIGRRPFSTPHVGILGQVLRFGTIGVLSTLAFALLYALFRPAIGAQTADFLALLVTAIGNTALNRRFTFGVRGRAGAGRHHVQGLVVFGIAWAITSGSLVVLHATTPGASHGAEVLVLTGANLVATGVRFVLFKAWVFRTRRRPVLVRPGDAPAPAAAAAPATGGERQVVEERTN
;
A
#
# COMPACT_ATOMS: atom_id res chain seq x y z
N MET A 1 1.61 -35.77 -33.44
CA MET A 1 1.07 -34.45 -33.29
C MET A 1 1.36 -34.08 -31.86
N THR A 2 2.40 -33.34 -31.65
CA THR A 2 2.87 -32.86 -30.36
C THR A 2 1.86 -31.84 -29.85
N ASP A 3 1.35 -32.11 -28.62
CA ASP A 3 0.52 -31.21 -27.85
C ASP A 3 1.21 -29.83 -27.83
N SER A 4 0.62 -28.85 -28.51
CA SER A 4 1.13 -27.49 -28.54
C SER A 4 1.10 -26.97 -27.11
N ASP A 5 2.26 -26.57 -26.65
CA ASP A 5 2.53 -25.87 -25.39
C ASP A 5 1.61 -24.61 -25.30
N GLN A 6 0.32 -24.80 -24.99
CA GLN A 6 -0.60 -23.72 -24.74
C GLN A 6 -0.20 -23.13 -23.39
N THR A 7 0.52 -22.04 -23.43
CA THR A 7 0.84 -21.26 -22.23
C THR A 7 -0.47 -20.89 -21.54
N LEU A 8 -0.63 -21.27 -20.27
CA LEU A 8 -1.79 -20.92 -19.46
C LEU A 8 -1.75 -19.41 -19.19
N ASP A 9 -2.81 -18.69 -19.58
CA ASP A 9 -2.86 -17.24 -19.35
C ASP A 9 -3.26 -16.91 -17.91
N ILE A 10 -4.29 -17.56 -17.38
CA ILE A 10 -4.91 -17.22 -16.09
C ILE A 10 -5.06 -18.44 -15.20
N ASP A 11 -4.61 -18.34 -13.95
CA ASP A 11 -4.90 -19.31 -12.88
C ASP A 11 -5.75 -18.64 -11.80
N ILE A 12 -7.00 -19.07 -11.65
CA ILE A 12 -7.97 -18.50 -10.69
C ILE A 12 -7.96 -19.39 -9.45
N VAL A 13 -7.32 -18.92 -8.39
CA VAL A 13 -7.21 -19.63 -7.13
C VAL A 13 -8.39 -19.33 -6.23
N VAL A 14 -9.03 -20.36 -5.74
CA VAL A 14 -10.15 -20.32 -4.79
C VAL A 14 -9.70 -20.99 -3.49
N PRO A 15 -9.20 -20.25 -2.50
CA PRO A 15 -8.86 -20.80 -1.20
C PRO A 15 -10.13 -21.10 -0.41
N CYS A 16 -10.28 -22.32 0.07
CA CYS A 16 -11.44 -22.77 0.84
C CYS A 16 -11.03 -23.48 2.14
N HIS A 17 -11.89 -23.46 3.15
CA HIS A 17 -11.68 -24.15 4.42
C HIS A 17 -13.00 -24.46 5.09
N ASN A 18 -13.39 -25.75 5.09
CA ASN A 18 -14.66 -26.23 5.62
C ASN A 18 -15.88 -25.60 4.91
N GLU A 19 -15.89 -25.73 3.58
CA GLU A 19 -16.92 -25.17 2.69
C GLU A 19 -17.67 -26.29 1.95
N GLN A 20 -17.88 -27.44 2.60
CA GLN A 20 -18.51 -28.61 1.99
C GLN A 20 -19.91 -28.34 1.42
N ASP A 21 -20.64 -27.38 1.99
CA ASP A 21 -22.03 -27.10 1.59
C ASP A 21 -22.13 -26.17 0.36
N THR A 22 -21.12 -25.34 0.11
CA THR A 22 -21.15 -24.25 -0.88
C THR A 22 -20.17 -24.44 -2.03
N LEU A 23 -19.01 -25.03 -1.78
CA LEU A 23 -17.89 -25.14 -2.72
C LEU A 23 -18.33 -25.66 -4.11
N ALA A 24 -19.11 -26.73 -4.16
CA ALA A 24 -19.49 -27.34 -5.44
C ALA A 24 -20.37 -26.41 -6.28
N ALA A 25 -21.27 -25.65 -5.67
CA ALA A 25 -22.12 -24.69 -6.36
C ALA A 25 -21.32 -23.49 -6.86
N HIS A 26 -20.44 -22.96 -6.03
CA HIS A 26 -19.65 -21.77 -6.35
C HIS A 26 -18.60 -22.05 -7.43
N VAL A 27 -17.87 -23.16 -7.34
CA VAL A 27 -16.90 -23.54 -8.37
C VAL A 27 -17.58 -23.80 -9.72
N ARG A 28 -18.74 -24.46 -9.77
CA ARG A 28 -19.51 -24.64 -11.03
C ARG A 28 -19.98 -23.30 -11.59
N ARG A 29 -20.41 -22.37 -10.75
CA ARG A 29 -20.82 -21.02 -11.18
C ARG A 29 -19.63 -20.26 -11.75
N LEU A 30 -18.48 -20.27 -11.08
CA LEU A 30 -17.24 -19.65 -11.56
C LEU A 30 -16.78 -20.28 -12.88
N HIS A 31 -16.75 -21.62 -12.97
CA HIS A 31 -16.39 -22.37 -14.18
C HIS A 31 -17.30 -22.00 -15.36
N GLN A 32 -18.64 -21.98 -15.14
CA GLN A 32 -19.59 -21.61 -16.17
C GLN A 32 -19.36 -20.17 -16.65
N PHE A 33 -19.08 -19.23 -15.74
CA PHE A 33 -18.76 -17.84 -16.06
C PHE A 33 -17.49 -17.78 -16.91
N CYS A 34 -16.40 -18.42 -16.50
CA CYS A 34 -15.15 -18.43 -17.24
C CYS A 34 -15.33 -18.98 -18.66
N ARG A 35 -16.04 -20.09 -18.81
CA ARG A 35 -16.37 -20.71 -20.13
C ARG A 35 -17.11 -19.77 -21.07
N THR A 36 -17.98 -18.90 -20.56
CA THR A 36 -18.83 -18.03 -21.39
C THR A 36 -18.26 -16.65 -21.63
N SER A 37 -17.39 -16.19 -20.73
CA SER A 37 -17.00 -14.78 -20.67
C SER A 37 -15.49 -14.53 -20.89
N LEU A 38 -14.62 -15.48 -20.53
CA LEU A 38 -13.18 -15.32 -20.75
C LEU A 38 -12.76 -15.85 -22.13
N GLN A 39 -11.94 -15.05 -22.83
CA GLN A 39 -11.38 -15.41 -24.15
C GLN A 39 -9.92 -15.93 -24.07
N HIS A 40 -9.36 -15.95 -22.87
CA HIS A 40 -8.00 -16.41 -22.59
C HIS A 40 -8.00 -17.85 -22.10
N SER A 41 -6.87 -18.54 -22.18
CA SER A 41 -6.73 -19.84 -21.53
C SER A 41 -6.73 -19.68 -20.01
N TRP A 42 -7.55 -20.46 -19.33
CA TRP A 42 -7.72 -20.32 -17.88
C TRP A 42 -7.82 -21.67 -17.17
N ARG A 43 -7.53 -21.64 -15.90
CA ARG A 43 -7.68 -22.76 -14.97
C ARG A 43 -8.27 -22.23 -13.65
N ILE A 44 -9.07 -23.05 -12.96
CA ILE A 44 -9.49 -22.81 -11.59
C ILE A 44 -8.70 -23.77 -10.70
N THR A 45 -8.01 -23.23 -9.71
CA THR A 45 -7.30 -24.03 -8.71
C THR A 45 -7.98 -23.88 -7.35
N ILE A 46 -8.65 -24.96 -6.90
CA ILE A 46 -9.23 -25.04 -5.56
C ILE A 46 -8.08 -25.31 -4.59
N ALA A 47 -7.81 -24.37 -3.70
CA ALA A 47 -6.78 -24.50 -2.68
C ALA A 47 -7.43 -24.86 -1.33
N ASP A 48 -7.58 -26.16 -1.07
CA ASP A 48 -8.09 -26.64 0.21
C ASP A 48 -7.11 -26.35 1.33
N ASN A 49 -7.51 -25.48 2.22
CA ASN A 49 -6.70 -24.89 3.27
C ASN A 49 -6.77 -25.69 4.57
N ALA A 50 -6.43 -26.98 4.51
CA ALA A 50 -6.49 -27.94 5.59
C ALA A 50 -7.91 -28.12 6.17
N SER A 51 -8.89 -28.38 5.32
CA SER A 51 -10.27 -28.68 5.75
C SER A 51 -10.34 -29.99 6.55
N THR A 52 -11.34 -30.07 7.42
CA THR A 52 -11.59 -31.23 8.29
C THR A 52 -12.95 -31.88 8.02
N ASP A 53 -13.71 -31.32 7.10
CA ASP A 53 -14.99 -31.79 6.58
C ASP A 53 -14.82 -32.42 5.18
N ASP A 54 -15.90 -32.59 4.44
CA ASP A 54 -15.90 -33.17 3.09
C ASP A 54 -15.36 -32.24 2.00
N THR A 55 -14.88 -31.04 2.31
CA THR A 55 -14.39 -30.05 1.34
C THR A 55 -13.31 -30.62 0.40
N ALA A 56 -12.31 -31.32 0.96
CA ALA A 56 -11.22 -31.91 0.17
C ALA A 56 -11.74 -32.92 -0.86
N ARG A 57 -12.63 -33.84 -0.45
CA ARG A 57 -13.24 -34.79 -1.34
C ARG A 57 -14.05 -34.14 -2.45
N ILE A 58 -14.81 -33.12 -2.12
CA ILE A 58 -15.60 -32.35 -3.11
C ILE A 58 -14.68 -31.64 -4.11
N ALA A 59 -13.54 -31.10 -3.67
CA ALA A 59 -12.53 -30.49 -4.55
C ALA A 59 -11.97 -31.50 -5.55
N ASP A 60 -11.63 -32.73 -5.10
CA ASP A 60 -11.16 -33.83 -5.96
C ASP A 60 -12.22 -34.27 -6.96
N ASP A 61 -13.48 -34.41 -6.51
CA ASP A 61 -14.61 -34.77 -7.38
C ASP A 61 -14.82 -33.69 -8.49
N LEU A 62 -14.69 -32.42 -8.15
CA LEU A 62 -14.78 -31.34 -9.13
C LEU A 62 -13.62 -31.34 -10.13
N ALA A 63 -12.40 -31.58 -9.67
CA ALA A 63 -11.22 -31.70 -10.52
C ALA A 63 -11.31 -32.89 -11.47
N ALA A 64 -11.90 -34.00 -11.01
CA ALA A 64 -12.14 -35.15 -11.86
C ALA A 64 -13.23 -34.95 -12.93
N MET A 65 -14.23 -34.08 -12.65
CA MET A 65 -15.36 -33.84 -13.54
C MET A 65 -15.12 -32.69 -14.53
N LEU A 66 -14.29 -31.69 -14.17
CA LEU A 66 -14.08 -30.47 -14.93
C LEU A 66 -12.59 -30.34 -15.31
N PRO A 67 -12.22 -30.50 -16.59
CA PRO A 67 -10.81 -30.53 -17.01
C PRO A 67 -10.01 -29.28 -16.65
N GLU A 68 -10.67 -28.12 -16.55
CA GLU A 68 -10.04 -26.82 -16.21
C GLU A 68 -9.97 -26.58 -14.70
N VAL A 69 -10.42 -27.54 -13.88
CA VAL A 69 -10.40 -27.45 -12.42
C VAL A 69 -9.31 -28.33 -11.85
N HIS A 70 -8.50 -27.81 -10.96
CA HIS A 70 -7.45 -28.51 -10.22
C HIS A 70 -7.70 -28.39 -8.72
N ALA A 71 -7.33 -29.41 -7.95
CA ALA A 71 -7.37 -29.38 -6.50
C ALA A 71 -5.95 -29.45 -5.92
N VAL A 72 -5.68 -28.63 -4.92
CA VAL A 72 -4.43 -28.59 -4.15
C VAL A 72 -4.78 -28.63 -2.67
N HIS A 73 -4.22 -29.60 -1.93
CA HIS A 73 -4.51 -29.79 -0.51
C HIS A 73 -3.33 -29.35 0.35
N LEU A 74 -3.59 -28.45 1.29
CA LEU A 74 -2.60 -28.00 2.26
C LEU A 74 -2.78 -28.76 3.59
N THR A 75 -1.68 -29.00 4.28
CA THR A 75 -1.68 -29.68 5.58
C THR A 75 -1.82 -28.73 6.77
N ARG A 76 -1.70 -27.41 6.53
CA ARG A 76 -1.75 -26.38 7.56
C ARG A 76 -2.57 -25.18 7.09
N LYS A 77 -3.50 -24.74 7.91
CA LYS A 77 -4.36 -23.59 7.65
C LYS A 77 -3.57 -22.27 7.52
N GLY A 78 -4.00 -21.43 6.59
CA GLY A 78 -3.47 -20.10 6.36
C GLY A 78 -3.78 -19.62 4.94
N ARG A 79 -4.62 -18.60 4.78
CA ARG A 79 -5.01 -18.08 3.45
C ARG A 79 -3.78 -17.62 2.65
N GLY A 80 -2.91 -16.83 3.28
CA GLY A 80 -1.65 -16.42 2.64
C GLY A 80 -0.77 -17.60 2.26
N ARG A 81 -0.72 -18.66 3.10
CA ARG A 81 -0.01 -19.90 2.78
C ARG A 81 -0.57 -20.60 1.56
N ALA A 82 -1.90 -20.72 1.47
CA ALA A 82 -2.57 -21.34 0.32
C ALA A 82 -2.23 -20.60 -0.97
N LEU A 83 -2.36 -19.28 -0.96
CA LEU A 83 -2.04 -18.44 -2.13
C LEU A 83 -0.55 -18.52 -2.51
N LYS A 84 0.36 -18.44 -1.54
CA LYS A 84 1.80 -18.58 -1.80
C LYS A 84 2.16 -19.92 -2.43
N ALA A 85 1.58 -21.01 -1.92
CA ALA A 85 1.84 -22.35 -2.45
C ALA A 85 1.36 -22.48 -3.89
N VAL A 86 0.09 -22.14 -4.18
CA VAL A 86 -0.48 -22.29 -5.52
C VAL A 86 0.15 -21.30 -6.51
N TRP A 87 0.32 -20.04 -6.14
CA TRP A 87 0.91 -19.03 -7.02
C TRP A 87 2.39 -19.29 -7.32
N GLY A 88 3.13 -19.85 -6.34
CA GLY A 88 4.55 -20.19 -6.53
C GLY A 88 4.78 -21.32 -7.54
N ASP A 89 3.84 -22.24 -7.64
CA ASP A 89 3.92 -23.43 -8.53
C ASP A 89 3.14 -23.23 -9.85
N SER A 90 2.32 -22.20 -9.97
CA SER A 90 1.47 -21.99 -11.14
C SER A 90 2.25 -21.57 -12.38
N PRO A 91 2.01 -22.20 -13.55
CA PRO A 91 2.61 -21.79 -14.82
C PRO A 91 1.91 -20.60 -15.49
N ALA A 92 0.80 -20.10 -14.98
CA ALA A 92 0.00 -19.06 -15.60
C ALA A 92 0.71 -17.70 -15.65
N ALA A 93 0.45 -16.91 -16.68
CA ALA A 93 0.99 -15.55 -16.81
C ALA A 93 0.38 -14.60 -15.77
N VAL A 94 -0.89 -14.78 -15.44
CA VAL A 94 -1.65 -13.99 -14.45
C VAL A 94 -2.24 -14.94 -13.40
N LEU A 95 -1.99 -14.63 -12.14
CA LEU A 95 -2.42 -15.36 -10.97
C LEU A 95 -3.54 -14.58 -10.30
N VAL A 96 -4.72 -15.16 -10.23
CA VAL A 96 -5.92 -14.52 -9.68
C VAL A 96 -6.31 -15.20 -8.38
N TYR A 97 -6.91 -14.45 -7.48
CA TYR A 97 -7.52 -14.93 -6.26
C TYR A 97 -8.94 -14.41 -6.14
N VAL A 98 -9.86 -15.32 -5.86
CA VAL A 98 -11.28 -15.04 -5.66
C VAL A 98 -11.72 -15.72 -4.36
N ASP A 99 -12.43 -15.01 -3.48
CA ASP A 99 -13.04 -15.62 -2.29
C ASP A 99 -14.05 -16.69 -2.70
N GLU A 100 -14.10 -17.81 -1.95
CA GLU A 100 -14.93 -18.97 -2.27
C GLU A 100 -16.42 -18.61 -2.34
N ASP A 101 -16.89 -17.69 -1.49
CA ASP A 101 -18.29 -17.27 -1.40
C ASP A 101 -18.80 -16.48 -2.63
N LEU A 102 -17.92 -16.15 -3.57
CA LEU A 102 -18.21 -15.33 -4.75
C LEU A 102 -18.99 -14.04 -4.40
N SER A 103 -18.67 -13.42 -3.27
CA SER A 103 -19.24 -12.14 -2.84
C SER A 103 -19.00 -11.00 -3.82
N THR A 104 -17.94 -11.10 -4.64
CA THR A 104 -17.65 -10.15 -5.73
C THR A 104 -18.37 -10.57 -7.02
N ASP A 105 -18.97 -9.61 -7.73
CA ASP A 105 -19.53 -9.87 -9.05
C ASP A 105 -18.43 -10.34 -10.02
N LEU A 106 -18.62 -11.53 -10.60
CA LEU A 106 -17.69 -12.15 -11.54
C LEU A 106 -17.49 -11.32 -12.82
N ALA A 107 -18.42 -10.45 -13.19
CA ALA A 107 -18.26 -9.53 -14.32
C ALA A 107 -17.02 -8.60 -14.17
N ALA A 108 -16.52 -8.44 -12.96
CA ALA A 108 -15.28 -7.71 -12.69
C ALA A 108 -14.00 -8.50 -13.03
N LEU A 109 -14.08 -9.80 -13.37
CA LEU A 109 -12.90 -10.64 -13.59
C LEU A 109 -12.11 -10.20 -14.84
N GLU A 110 -12.80 -9.97 -15.96
CA GLU A 110 -12.14 -9.48 -17.18
C GLU A 110 -11.46 -8.10 -16.97
N PRO A 111 -12.16 -7.08 -16.41
CA PRO A 111 -11.49 -5.83 -16.03
C PRO A 111 -10.30 -5.97 -15.07
N LEU A 112 -10.30 -7.01 -14.22
CA LEU A 112 -9.20 -7.27 -13.29
C LEU A 112 -7.96 -7.79 -14.03
N VAL A 113 -8.11 -8.73 -14.95
CA VAL A 113 -6.99 -9.43 -15.60
C VAL A 113 -6.45 -8.70 -16.84
N ALA A 114 -7.29 -8.02 -17.59
CA ALA A 114 -6.92 -7.34 -18.83
C ALA A 114 -5.73 -6.36 -18.69
N PRO A 115 -5.63 -5.52 -17.62
CA PRO A 115 -4.48 -4.65 -17.43
C PRO A 115 -3.17 -5.41 -17.18
N LEU A 116 -3.23 -6.63 -16.64
CA LEU A 116 -2.06 -7.47 -16.38
C LEU A 116 -1.63 -8.19 -17.66
N LEU A 117 -2.56 -8.80 -18.37
CA LEU A 117 -2.30 -9.48 -19.65
C LEU A 117 -1.74 -8.53 -20.71
N SER A 118 -2.22 -7.27 -20.73
CA SER A 118 -1.69 -6.24 -21.63
C SER A 118 -0.33 -5.65 -21.18
N GLY A 119 0.20 -6.05 -20.02
CA GLY A 119 1.43 -5.50 -19.46
C GLY A 119 1.32 -4.04 -18.96
N HIS A 120 0.08 -3.49 -18.87
CA HIS A 120 -0.12 -2.15 -18.34
C HIS A 120 0.14 -2.08 -16.83
N SER A 121 -0.26 -3.11 -16.08
CA SER A 121 -0.14 -3.17 -14.62
C SER A 121 0.43 -4.51 -14.16
N ASP A 122 0.99 -4.54 -12.97
CA ASP A 122 1.65 -5.71 -12.40
C ASP A 122 0.79 -6.39 -11.34
N VAL A 123 -0.10 -5.62 -10.72
CA VAL A 123 -1.08 -6.05 -9.72
C VAL A 123 -2.43 -5.42 -10.03
N ALA A 124 -3.52 -6.13 -9.81
CA ALA A 124 -4.87 -5.58 -9.86
C ALA A 124 -5.66 -5.99 -8.62
N ILE A 125 -6.52 -5.10 -8.15
CA ILE A 125 -7.38 -5.36 -6.99
C ILE A 125 -8.80 -4.89 -7.24
N GLY A 126 -9.77 -5.65 -6.74
CA GLY A 126 -11.13 -5.13 -6.57
C GLY A 126 -11.16 -4.10 -5.44
N THR A 127 -11.96 -3.07 -5.60
CA THR A 127 -12.18 -2.09 -4.53
C THR A 127 -13.66 -1.89 -4.25
N ARG A 128 -14.02 -2.00 -2.97
CA ARG A 128 -15.38 -1.81 -2.45
C ARG A 128 -15.61 -0.39 -1.94
N LEU A 129 -14.54 0.41 -1.83
CA LEU A 129 -14.51 1.67 -1.09
C LEU A 129 -14.57 2.92 -1.97
N VAL A 130 -14.60 2.75 -3.29
CA VAL A 130 -14.76 3.86 -4.26
C VAL A 130 -16.24 4.13 -4.54
N GLY A 131 -16.57 5.35 -4.96
CA GLY A 131 -17.95 5.79 -5.11
C GLY A 131 -18.75 5.10 -6.25
N SER A 132 -18.08 4.40 -7.17
CA SER A 132 -18.69 3.63 -8.25
C SER A 132 -19.00 2.18 -7.87
N SER A 133 -18.54 1.69 -6.72
CA SER A 133 -18.83 0.35 -6.21
C SER A 133 -20.22 0.28 -5.57
N ARG A 134 -20.98 -0.77 -5.87
CA ARG A 134 -22.27 -1.07 -5.23
C ARG A 134 -22.05 -2.13 -4.16
N VAL A 135 -22.08 -1.71 -2.90
CA VAL A 135 -21.73 -2.58 -1.78
C VAL A 135 -22.94 -2.73 -0.87
N VAL A 136 -23.42 -3.97 -0.73
CA VAL A 136 -24.46 -4.34 0.24
C VAL A 136 -23.76 -4.98 1.44
N ARG A 137 -23.54 -4.19 2.50
CA ARG A 137 -22.87 -4.66 3.74
C ARG A 137 -23.30 -3.85 4.95
N GLY A 138 -23.07 -4.39 6.14
CA GLY A 138 -23.37 -3.70 7.39
C GLY A 138 -22.48 -2.47 7.61
N SER A 139 -23.09 -1.37 8.09
CA SER A 139 -22.38 -0.09 8.34
C SER A 139 -21.15 -0.21 9.25
N LYS A 140 -21.18 -1.14 10.23
CA LYS A 140 -20.04 -1.42 11.12
C LYS A 140 -18.83 -1.97 10.35
N ARG A 141 -19.03 -2.94 9.45
CA ARG A 141 -17.96 -3.52 8.63
C ARG A 141 -17.39 -2.48 7.65
N GLU A 142 -18.25 -1.64 7.07
CA GLU A 142 -17.78 -0.55 6.21
C GLU A 142 -16.91 0.45 6.95
N PHE A 143 -17.35 0.89 8.14
CA PHE A 143 -16.55 1.80 8.98
C PHE A 143 -15.18 1.21 9.34
N ILE A 144 -15.12 -0.07 9.72
CA ILE A 144 -13.87 -0.76 10.05
C ILE A 144 -12.94 -0.81 8.82
N SER A 145 -13.45 -1.20 7.65
CA SER A 145 -12.64 -1.24 6.42
C SER A 145 -12.11 0.13 6.03
N ARG A 146 -12.94 1.18 6.08
CA ARG A 146 -12.49 2.56 5.79
C ARG A 146 -11.43 3.03 6.77
N SER A 147 -11.62 2.74 8.07
CA SER A 147 -10.67 3.09 9.12
C SER A 147 -9.33 2.36 8.94
N TYR A 148 -9.37 1.07 8.61
CA TYR A 148 -8.19 0.26 8.34
C TYR A 148 -7.40 0.80 7.14
N ASN A 149 -8.05 1.04 6.01
CA ASN A 149 -7.38 1.58 4.83
C ASN A 149 -6.87 3.02 5.04
N LEU A 150 -7.57 3.84 5.85
CA LEU A 150 -7.06 5.14 6.26
C LEU A 150 -5.80 5.00 7.12
N LEU A 151 -5.78 4.05 8.05
CA LEU A 151 -4.61 3.74 8.88
C LEU A 151 -3.42 3.30 8.01
N LEU A 152 -3.61 2.37 7.07
CA LEU A 152 -2.56 1.94 6.13
C LEU A 152 -1.99 3.12 5.33
N ARG A 153 -2.84 3.92 4.72
CA ARG A 153 -2.41 5.09 3.96
C ARG A 153 -1.66 6.11 4.83
N SER A 154 -2.10 6.30 6.07
CA SER A 154 -1.48 7.27 6.97
C SER A 154 -0.16 6.79 7.57
N THR A 155 0.00 5.49 7.82
CA THR A 155 1.18 4.92 8.49
C THR A 155 2.21 4.38 7.52
N MET A 156 1.78 3.69 6.47
CA MET A 156 2.66 3.00 5.52
C MET A 156 2.88 3.78 4.22
N GLY A 157 2.14 4.87 3.99
CA GLY A 157 2.35 5.76 2.85
C GLY A 157 1.88 5.18 1.52
N VAL A 158 0.96 4.22 1.55
CA VAL A 158 0.37 3.57 0.38
C VAL A 158 -0.79 4.38 -0.19
N SER A 159 -1.15 4.15 -1.46
CA SER A 159 -2.17 4.90 -2.18
C SER A 159 -3.40 4.08 -2.54
N PHE A 160 -3.32 2.76 -2.57
CA PHE A 160 -4.46 1.88 -2.89
C PHE A 160 -5.63 2.07 -1.92
N SER A 161 -6.84 1.79 -2.42
CA SER A 161 -8.07 2.11 -1.69
C SER A 161 -8.57 0.99 -0.79
N ASP A 162 -8.41 -0.29 -1.16
CA ASP A 162 -8.95 -1.45 -0.46
C ASP A 162 -7.94 -2.61 -0.39
N ALA A 163 -7.27 -2.76 0.75
CA ALA A 163 -6.29 -3.82 0.96
C ALA A 163 -6.90 -5.22 1.11
N GLN A 164 -8.12 -5.31 1.62
CA GLN A 164 -8.73 -6.56 2.08
C GLN A 164 -9.85 -7.09 1.16
N CYS A 165 -9.99 -6.57 -0.06
CA CYS A 165 -10.92 -7.16 -1.02
C CYS A 165 -10.39 -8.53 -1.47
N GLY A 166 -11.18 -9.57 -1.34
CA GLY A 166 -10.85 -10.94 -1.77
C GLY A 166 -10.99 -11.15 -3.27
N PHE A 167 -10.55 -10.19 -4.06
CA PHE A 167 -10.58 -10.21 -5.51
C PHE A 167 -9.35 -9.48 -6.04
N LYS A 168 -8.31 -10.26 -6.35
CA LYS A 168 -6.98 -9.74 -6.70
C LYS A 168 -6.34 -10.55 -7.81
N ALA A 169 -5.46 -9.89 -8.55
CA ALA A 169 -4.61 -10.54 -9.54
C ALA A 169 -3.19 -9.98 -9.48
N VAL A 170 -2.22 -10.81 -9.82
CA VAL A 170 -0.80 -10.45 -9.88
C VAL A 170 -0.18 -11.13 -11.11
N THR A 171 0.73 -10.46 -11.81
CA THR A 171 1.52 -11.11 -12.85
C THR A 171 2.46 -12.13 -12.22
N ARG A 172 2.77 -13.22 -12.95
CA ARG A 172 3.75 -14.20 -12.48
C ARG A 172 5.08 -13.52 -12.09
N GLU A 173 5.59 -12.63 -12.94
CA GLU A 173 6.84 -11.93 -12.69
C GLU A 173 6.80 -11.15 -11.36
N ALA A 174 5.71 -10.45 -11.07
CA ALA A 174 5.54 -9.76 -9.80
C ALA A 174 5.43 -10.73 -8.62
N ALA A 175 4.72 -11.86 -8.78
CA ALA A 175 4.59 -12.88 -7.74
C ALA A 175 5.95 -13.52 -7.41
N GLU A 176 6.74 -13.91 -8.40
CA GLU A 176 8.08 -14.48 -8.21
C GLU A 176 9.00 -13.59 -7.37
N HIS A 177 8.89 -12.27 -7.52
CA HIS A 177 9.71 -11.31 -6.76
C HIS A 177 9.12 -10.92 -5.41
N LEU A 178 7.79 -10.92 -5.25
CA LEU A 178 7.12 -10.46 -4.03
C LEU A 178 6.86 -11.57 -3.02
N LEU A 179 6.44 -12.78 -3.47
CA LEU A 179 6.06 -13.87 -2.57
C LEU A 179 7.17 -14.26 -1.58
N PRO A 180 8.46 -14.33 -2.00
CA PRO A 180 9.55 -14.61 -1.05
C PRO A 180 9.73 -13.57 0.05
N LEU A 181 9.21 -12.35 -0.15
CA LEU A 181 9.28 -11.26 0.83
C LEU A 181 8.05 -11.20 1.74
N CYS A 182 6.96 -11.89 1.40
CA CYS A 182 5.74 -11.96 2.20
C CYS A 182 5.91 -13.00 3.32
N GLU A 183 6.05 -12.54 4.56
CA GLU A 183 6.19 -13.42 5.73
C GLU A 183 4.83 -13.94 6.24
N ASP A 184 3.74 -13.16 6.06
CA ASP A 184 2.43 -13.54 6.61
C ASP A 184 1.82 -14.72 5.86
N ASP A 185 1.30 -15.68 6.63
CA ASP A 185 0.63 -16.87 6.12
C ASP A 185 -0.90 -16.82 6.28
N ALA A 186 -1.41 -15.77 6.94
CA ALA A 186 -2.80 -15.65 7.34
C ALA A 186 -3.51 -14.50 6.57
N TRP A 187 -4.28 -13.69 7.29
CA TRP A 187 -5.11 -12.63 6.70
C TRP A 187 -4.36 -11.37 6.30
N PHE A 188 -3.24 -11.06 6.98
CA PHE A 188 -2.45 -9.87 6.68
C PHE A 188 -1.65 -10.01 5.37
N PHE A 189 -1.51 -11.21 4.82
CA PHE A 189 -0.84 -11.49 3.53
C PHE A 189 -1.29 -10.53 2.42
N ASP A 190 -2.60 -10.33 2.28
CA ASP A 190 -3.16 -9.42 1.27
C ASP A 190 -2.61 -8.00 1.38
N THR A 191 -2.56 -7.48 2.59
CA THR A 191 -2.03 -6.15 2.88
C THR A 191 -0.52 -6.11 2.66
N GLU A 192 0.21 -7.14 3.13
CA GLU A 192 1.66 -7.22 2.98
C GLU A 192 2.05 -7.22 1.51
N LEU A 193 1.43 -8.06 0.69
CA LEU A 193 1.67 -8.14 -0.76
C LEU A 193 1.51 -6.77 -1.43
N LEU A 194 0.39 -6.08 -1.18
CA LEU A 194 0.10 -4.78 -1.79
C LEU A 194 1.05 -3.68 -1.32
N VAL A 195 1.40 -3.66 -0.04
CA VAL A 195 2.37 -2.72 0.50
C VAL A 195 3.73 -2.92 -0.15
N LEU A 196 4.19 -4.16 -0.26
CA LEU A 196 5.47 -4.47 -0.91
C LEU A 196 5.44 -4.13 -2.39
N ALA A 197 4.37 -4.46 -3.12
CA ALA A 197 4.18 -4.11 -4.52
C ALA A 197 4.28 -2.60 -4.76
N GLU A 198 3.57 -1.79 -3.95
CA GLU A 198 3.60 -0.33 -4.11
C GLU A 198 4.97 0.27 -3.76
N HIS A 199 5.64 -0.24 -2.71
CA HIS A 199 6.99 0.18 -2.35
C HIS A 199 8.05 -0.26 -3.37
N ALA A 200 7.85 -1.40 -4.04
CA ALA A 200 8.65 -1.84 -5.18
C ALA A 200 8.39 -1.03 -6.47
N GLY A 201 7.50 -0.05 -6.45
CA GLY A 201 7.20 0.78 -7.61
C GLY A 201 6.38 0.08 -8.70
N LEU A 202 5.68 -1.01 -8.36
CA LEU A 202 4.77 -1.70 -9.27
C LEU A 202 3.51 -0.89 -9.52
N ARG A 203 2.87 -1.13 -10.66
CA ARG A 203 1.58 -0.52 -10.99
C ARG A 203 0.46 -1.37 -10.44
N ILE A 204 -0.33 -0.79 -9.52
CA ILE A 204 -1.54 -1.39 -9.00
C ILE A 204 -2.73 -0.79 -9.73
N HIS A 205 -3.55 -1.63 -10.37
CA HIS A 205 -4.81 -1.26 -10.99
C HIS A 205 -5.95 -1.54 -10.02
N GLU A 206 -6.92 -0.61 -9.90
CA GLU A 206 -8.07 -0.77 -9.02
C GLU A 206 -9.36 -0.84 -9.84
N VAL A 207 -10.11 -1.92 -9.65
CA VAL A 207 -11.40 -2.17 -10.31
C VAL A 207 -12.51 -1.96 -9.30
N PRO A 208 -13.43 -1.00 -9.52
CA PRO A 208 -14.64 -0.91 -8.71
C PRO A 208 -15.45 -2.20 -8.83
N VAL A 209 -15.81 -2.81 -7.71
CA VAL A 209 -16.57 -4.07 -7.71
C VAL A 209 -17.92 -3.92 -7.01
N ASP A 210 -18.91 -4.62 -7.53
CA ASP A 210 -20.15 -4.86 -6.83
C ASP A 210 -19.94 -6.01 -5.84
N TRP A 211 -20.35 -5.82 -4.59
CA TRP A 211 -20.10 -6.72 -3.48
C TRP A 211 -21.37 -6.96 -2.66
N VAL A 212 -21.65 -8.22 -2.39
CA VAL A 212 -22.71 -8.64 -1.46
C VAL A 212 -22.10 -9.40 -0.30
N ASP A 213 -22.25 -8.88 0.91
CA ASP A 213 -21.64 -9.46 2.12
C ASP A 213 -22.31 -10.79 2.49
N ASP A 214 -21.53 -11.84 2.74
CA ASP A 214 -22.06 -13.07 3.32
C ASP A 214 -22.39 -12.85 4.80
N VAL A 215 -23.64 -13.17 5.15
CA VAL A 215 -24.18 -13.00 6.52
C VAL A 215 -23.51 -13.97 7.50
N ASN A 216 -22.98 -15.11 7.00
CA ASN A 216 -22.41 -16.21 7.80
C ASN A 216 -20.88 -16.11 7.99
N SER A 217 -20.27 -14.97 7.62
CA SER A 217 -18.82 -14.79 7.71
C SER A 217 -18.27 -15.01 9.14
N SER A 218 -17.33 -15.94 9.27
CA SER A 218 -16.71 -16.40 10.52
C SER A 218 -15.52 -15.56 11.00
N VAL A 219 -15.24 -14.41 10.40
CA VAL A 219 -14.06 -13.59 10.73
C VAL A 219 -14.19 -12.91 12.09
N HIS A 220 -13.29 -13.24 13.03
CA HIS A 220 -13.19 -12.59 14.33
C HIS A 220 -12.46 -11.25 14.25
N ILE A 221 -13.20 -10.14 14.16
CA ILE A 221 -12.68 -8.78 13.93
C ILE A 221 -11.56 -8.37 14.91
N ALA A 222 -11.69 -8.67 16.19
CA ALA A 222 -10.74 -8.21 17.21
C ALA A 222 -9.36 -8.90 17.12
N SER A 223 -9.33 -10.22 16.88
CA SER A 223 -8.09 -10.97 16.72
C SER A 223 -7.39 -10.58 15.42
N THR A 224 -8.14 -10.47 14.31
CA THR A 224 -7.61 -10.06 13.02
C THR A 224 -7.01 -8.65 13.08
N ALA A 225 -7.68 -7.69 13.74
CA ALA A 225 -7.15 -6.33 13.90
C ALA A 225 -5.81 -6.29 14.66
N THR A 226 -5.64 -7.15 15.68
CA THR A 226 -4.39 -7.24 16.44
C THR A 226 -3.27 -7.82 15.58
N GLU A 227 -3.54 -8.84 14.78
CA GLU A 227 -2.59 -9.45 13.84
C GLU A 227 -2.21 -8.47 12.75
N ASP A 228 -3.17 -7.76 12.19
CA ASP A 228 -2.95 -6.69 11.20
C ASP A 228 -2.00 -5.61 11.74
N LEU A 229 -2.20 -5.12 12.96
CA LEU A 229 -1.33 -4.12 13.57
C LEU A 229 0.11 -4.64 13.78
N LYS A 230 0.26 -5.91 14.20
CA LYS A 230 1.57 -6.55 14.32
C LYS A 230 2.24 -6.68 12.96
N GLY A 231 1.50 -7.11 11.93
CA GLY A 231 1.96 -7.19 10.54
C GLY A 231 2.40 -5.84 10.00
N MET A 232 1.60 -4.79 10.19
CA MET A 232 1.95 -3.42 9.81
C MET A 232 3.25 -2.96 10.48
N TRP A 233 3.41 -3.22 11.76
CA TRP A 233 4.64 -2.89 12.49
C TRP A 233 5.85 -3.66 11.95
N ARG A 234 5.72 -4.97 11.72
CA ARG A 234 6.75 -5.83 11.16
C ARG A 234 7.23 -5.32 9.80
N VAL A 235 6.30 -5.09 8.86
CA VAL A 235 6.61 -4.61 7.50
C VAL A 235 7.20 -3.21 7.53
N SER A 236 6.61 -2.28 8.29
CA SER A 236 7.14 -0.91 8.42
C SER A 236 8.58 -0.90 8.95
N ARG A 237 8.86 -1.72 9.98
CA ARG A 237 10.21 -1.86 10.53
C ARG A 237 11.16 -2.52 9.54
N GLY A 238 10.71 -3.58 8.83
CA GLY A 238 11.48 -4.28 7.81
C GLY A 238 11.92 -3.36 6.68
N LEU A 239 10.99 -2.57 6.15
CA LEU A 239 11.28 -1.56 5.12
C LEU A 239 12.20 -0.45 5.64
N ALA A 240 11.96 0.07 6.85
CA ALA A 240 12.75 1.14 7.43
C ALA A 240 14.20 0.75 7.74
N THR A 241 14.43 -0.51 8.13
CA THR A 241 15.75 -1.05 8.47
C THR A 241 16.49 -1.69 7.29
N GLY A 242 15.82 -1.82 6.12
CA GLY A 242 16.36 -2.53 4.96
C GLY A 242 16.38 -4.06 5.11
N ARG A 243 15.73 -4.61 6.16
CA ARG A 243 15.59 -6.07 6.33
C ARG A 243 14.74 -6.69 5.23
N ILE A 244 13.72 -5.95 4.75
CA ILE A 244 12.98 -6.31 3.55
C ILE A 244 13.70 -5.64 2.37
N PRO A 245 14.35 -6.42 1.49
CA PRO A 245 15.19 -5.88 0.39
C PRO A 245 14.32 -5.47 -0.80
N ILE A 246 13.60 -4.36 -0.68
CA ILE A 246 12.68 -3.89 -1.73
C ILE A 246 13.41 -3.29 -2.94
N ALA A 247 14.63 -2.78 -2.77
CA ALA A 247 15.38 -2.16 -3.85
C ALA A 247 15.72 -3.15 -5.00
N PRO A 248 16.17 -4.39 -4.75
CA PRO A 248 16.36 -5.37 -5.81
C PRO A 248 15.10 -5.68 -6.61
N VAL A 249 13.93 -5.72 -5.95
CA VAL A 249 12.64 -5.91 -6.64
C VAL A 249 12.32 -4.71 -7.53
N TYR A 250 12.55 -3.50 -7.01
CA TYR A 250 12.39 -2.28 -7.79
C TYR A 250 13.32 -2.27 -9.01
N ASP A 251 14.58 -2.63 -8.85
CA ASP A 251 15.56 -2.63 -9.93
C ASP A 251 15.23 -3.69 -11.02
N ALA A 252 14.59 -4.82 -10.61
CA ALA A 252 14.19 -5.87 -11.53
C ALA A 252 12.91 -5.53 -12.32
N ILE A 253 11.87 -5.07 -11.64
CA ILE A 253 10.52 -4.95 -12.22
C ILE A 253 9.81 -3.63 -11.91
N GLY A 254 10.46 -2.68 -11.23
CA GLY A 254 9.85 -1.39 -10.85
C GLY A 254 9.57 -0.51 -12.07
N ARG A 255 8.31 -0.07 -12.23
CA ARG A 255 7.85 0.74 -13.37
C ARG A 255 7.63 2.21 -13.04
N ARG A 256 7.53 2.55 -11.74
CA ARG A 256 7.36 3.92 -11.27
C ARG A 256 8.70 4.48 -10.81
N PRO A 257 8.94 5.80 -10.92
CA PRO A 257 10.13 6.39 -10.31
C PRO A 257 10.22 6.00 -8.83
N PHE A 258 11.39 5.51 -8.40
CA PHE A 258 11.63 5.13 -7.02
C PHE A 258 11.32 6.33 -6.10
N SER A 259 10.18 6.30 -5.47
CA SER A 259 9.88 7.21 -4.38
C SER A 259 10.37 6.54 -3.11
N THR A 260 11.38 7.15 -2.45
CA THR A 260 11.70 6.73 -1.07
C THR A 260 10.39 6.57 -0.30
N PRO A 261 10.20 5.47 0.46
CA PRO A 261 8.95 5.17 1.13
C PRO A 261 8.39 6.44 1.77
N HIS A 262 7.18 6.84 1.38
CA HIS A 262 6.56 8.01 1.95
C HIS A 262 6.29 7.66 3.40
N VAL A 263 7.03 8.28 4.31
CA VAL A 263 6.81 8.12 5.74
C VAL A 263 5.36 8.54 5.99
N GLY A 264 4.52 7.60 6.38
CA GLY A 264 3.11 7.86 6.68
C GLY A 264 2.97 8.99 7.71
N ILE A 265 1.78 9.53 7.86
CA ILE A 265 1.53 10.66 8.79
C ILE A 265 2.04 10.34 10.20
N LEU A 266 1.80 9.13 10.70
CA LEU A 266 2.27 8.72 12.02
C LEU A 266 3.80 8.75 12.13
N GLY A 267 4.51 8.26 11.12
CA GLY A 267 5.97 8.33 11.09
C GLY A 267 6.48 9.77 10.97
N GLN A 268 5.74 10.65 10.26
CA GLN A 268 6.05 12.08 10.22
C GLN A 268 5.82 12.73 11.59
N VAL A 269 4.72 12.40 12.28
CA VAL A 269 4.41 12.90 13.64
C VAL A 269 5.47 12.42 14.65
N LEU A 270 5.85 11.15 14.62
CA LEU A 270 6.89 10.62 15.50
C LEU A 270 8.24 11.31 15.26
N ARG A 271 8.66 11.46 14.00
CA ARG A 271 9.91 12.18 13.66
C ARG A 271 9.82 13.65 14.08
N PHE A 272 8.69 14.30 13.84
CA PHE A 272 8.45 15.67 14.26
C PHE A 272 8.54 15.83 15.77
N GLY A 273 7.92 14.92 16.55
CA GLY A 273 7.98 14.89 18.00
C GLY A 273 9.40 14.66 18.53
N THR A 274 10.12 13.69 17.96
CA THR A 274 11.52 13.42 18.30
C THR A 274 12.40 14.63 18.06
N ILE A 275 12.27 15.30 16.91
CA ILE A 275 13.02 16.51 16.61
C ILE A 275 12.65 17.63 17.58
N GLY A 276 11.36 17.74 17.98
CA GLY A 276 10.90 18.68 19.00
C GLY A 276 11.58 18.46 20.36
N VAL A 277 11.62 17.23 20.85
CA VAL A 277 12.29 16.88 22.10
C VAL A 277 13.79 17.19 22.03
N LEU A 278 14.47 16.77 20.96
CA LEU A 278 15.89 17.06 20.76
C LEU A 278 16.18 18.56 20.70
N SER A 279 15.30 19.33 20.05
CA SER A 279 15.42 20.79 19.99
C SER A 279 15.27 21.43 21.37
N THR A 280 14.37 20.92 22.22
CA THR A 280 14.17 21.41 23.60
C THR A 280 15.41 21.12 24.47
N LEU A 281 15.96 19.92 24.36
CA LEU A 281 17.21 19.57 25.07
C LEU A 281 18.40 20.42 24.60
N ALA A 282 18.51 20.64 23.28
CA ALA A 282 19.55 21.51 22.71
C ALA A 282 19.39 22.95 23.18
N PHE A 283 18.15 23.46 23.27
CA PHE A 283 17.89 24.79 23.83
C PHE A 283 18.38 24.90 25.28
N ALA A 284 18.00 23.95 26.14
CA ALA A 284 18.43 23.98 27.54
C ALA A 284 19.95 23.96 27.68
N LEU A 285 20.62 23.14 26.87
CA LEU A 285 22.07 23.05 26.84
C LEU A 285 22.75 24.35 26.39
N LEU A 286 22.29 24.91 25.26
CA LEU A 286 22.80 26.17 24.72
C LEU A 286 22.57 27.35 25.68
N TYR A 287 21.40 27.41 26.30
CA TYR A 287 21.09 28.42 27.29
C TYR A 287 22.04 28.33 28.49
N ALA A 288 22.21 27.12 29.04
CA ALA A 288 23.14 26.91 30.16
C ALA A 288 24.59 27.29 29.80
N LEU A 289 25.02 26.99 28.57
CA LEU A 289 26.37 27.32 28.08
C LEU A 289 26.55 28.81 27.85
N PHE A 290 25.58 29.51 27.30
CA PHE A 290 25.70 30.93 26.94
C PHE A 290 25.45 31.85 28.14
N ARG A 291 24.56 31.49 29.06
CA ARG A 291 24.16 32.34 30.19
C ARG A 291 25.31 32.93 31.00
N PRO A 292 26.40 32.19 31.37
CA PRO A 292 27.49 32.76 32.14
C PRO A 292 28.28 33.85 31.39
N ALA A 293 28.36 33.72 30.05
CA ALA A 293 29.19 34.61 29.22
C ALA A 293 28.46 35.90 28.76
N ILE A 294 27.15 35.81 28.45
CA ILE A 294 26.41 36.91 27.77
C ILE A 294 25.12 37.33 28.47
N GLY A 295 24.86 36.81 29.69
CA GLY A 295 23.67 37.09 30.47
C GLY A 295 22.42 36.36 30.00
N ALA A 296 21.40 36.32 30.88
CA ALA A 296 20.23 35.45 30.70
C ALA A 296 19.39 35.78 29.45
N GLN A 297 19.08 37.08 29.20
CA GLN A 297 18.21 37.48 28.09
C GLN A 297 18.85 37.23 26.72
N THR A 298 20.15 37.55 26.57
CA THR A 298 20.90 37.32 25.32
C THR A 298 21.10 35.85 25.04
N ALA A 299 21.38 35.07 26.11
CA ALA A 299 21.53 33.60 26.01
C ALA A 299 20.22 32.92 25.60
N ASP A 300 19.08 33.37 26.16
CA ASP A 300 17.74 32.87 25.79
C ASP A 300 17.44 33.14 24.32
N PHE A 301 17.63 34.37 23.87
CA PHE A 301 17.40 34.76 22.48
C PHE A 301 18.25 33.96 21.49
N LEU A 302 19.57 33.80 21.76
CA LEU A 302 20.47 33.09 20.87
C LEU A 302 20.19 31.57 20.88
N ALA A 303 19.91 31.00 22.04
CA ALA A 303 19.54 29.57 22.14
C ALA A 303 18.23 29.28 21.40
N LEU A 304 17.20 30.12 21.53
CA LEU A 304 15.95 30.06 20.80
C LEU A 304 16.16 30.18 19.29
N LEU A 305 16.93 31.13 18.85
CA LEU A 305 17.18 31.36 17.42
C LEU A 305 17.90 30.17 16.78
N VAL A 306 18.97 29.69 17.40
CA VAL A 306 19.74 28.54 16.90
C VAL A 306 18.88 27.28 16.84
N THR A 307 18.13 27.00 17.90
CA THR A 307 17.27 25.81 17.94
C THR A 307 16.07 25.90 17.01
N ALA A 308 15.47 27.08 16.78
CA ALA A 308 14.40 27.26 15.81
C ALA A 308 14.87 27.02 14.36
N ILE A 309 16.07 27.51 14.02
CA ILE A 309 16.70 27.27 12.72
C ILE A 309 17.01 25.78 12.56
N GLY A 310 17.64 25.15 13.56
CA GLY A 310 17.96 23.74 13.57
C GLY A 310 16.72 22.83 13.45
N ASN A 311 15.69 23.13 14.22
CA ASN A 311 14.40 22.42 14.18
C ASN A 311 13.78 22.47 12.79
N THR A 312 13.72 23.67 12.17
CA THR A 312 13.20 23.83 10.82
C THR A 312 14.02 23.04 9.80
N ALA A 313 15.35 23.08 9.89
CA ALA A 313 16.24 22.35 8.99
C ALA A 313 16.09 20.81 9.14
N LEU A 314 16.03 20.30 10.36
CA LEU A 314 15.85 18.89 10.65
C LEU A 314 14.47 18.38 10.18
N ASN A 315 13.41 19.12 10.50
CA ASN A 315 12.06 18.78 10.03
C ASN A 315 11.97 18.80 8.50
N ARG A 316 12.56 19.82 7.86
CA ARG A 316 12.61 19.90 6.40
C ARG A 316 13.23 18.63 5.79
N ARG A 317 14.36 18.16 6.32
CA ARG A 317 15.12 17.02 5.79
C ARG A 317 14.53 15.67 6.18
N PHE A 318 14.23 15.47 7.47
CA PHE A 318 13.90 14.15 8.03
C PHE A 318 12.41 13.88 8.15
N THR A 319 11.59 14.90 8.44
CA THR A 319 10.15 14.73 8.59
C THR A 319 9.43 14.85 7.24
N PHE A 320 9.80 15.86 6.45
CA PHE A 320 9.09 16.20 5.20
C PHE A 320 9.88 15.87 3.92
N GLY A 321 11.10 15.31 4.03
CA GLY A 321 11.88 14.79 2.91
C GLY A 321 12.35 15.85 1.88
N VAL A 322 12.30 17.16 2.22
CA VAL A 322 12.65 18.24 1.32
C VAL A 322 14.18 18.38 1.26
N ARG A 323 14.79 17.93 0.16
CA ARG A 323 16.24 17.98 -0.10
C ARG A 323 16.61 19.17 -1.01
N GLY A 324 17.88 19.59 -0.95
CA GLY A 324 18.41 20.68 -1.78
C GLY A 324 18.29 22.06 -1.11
N ARG A 325 18.95 23.09 -1.70
CA ARG A 325 19.00 24.47 -1.16
C ARG A 325 17.85 25.36 -1.63
N ALA A 326 17.11 24.97 -2.65
CA ALA A 326 16.00 25.76 -3.19
C ALA A 326 14.93 26.02 -2.14
N GLY A 327 14.58 27.28 -1.93
CA GLY A 327 13.55 27.72 -0.98
C GLY A 327 13.92 27.61 0.51
N ALA A 328 15.16 27.28 0.87
CA ALA A 328 15.57 27.09 2.27
C ALA A 328 15.31 28.36 3.11
N GLY A 329 15.72 29.54 2.64
CA GLY A 329 15.49 30.81 3.34
C GLY A 329 14.00 31.09 3.61
N ARG A 330 13.15 30.87 2.60
CA ARG A 330 11.69 31.02 2.76
C ARG A 330 11.13 30.05 3.82
N HIS A 331 11.58 28.79 3.81
CA HIS A 331 11.14 27.81 4.79
C HIS A 331 11.57 28.17 6.23
N HIS A 332 12.75 28.78 6.41
CA HIS A 332 13.18 29.27 7.73
C HIS A 332 12.33 30.45 8.22
N VAL A 333 12.05 31.44 7.35
CA VAL A 333 11.15 32.56 7.70
C VAL A 333 9.75 32.03 8.03
N GLN A 334 9.20 31.15 7.23
CA GLN A 334 7.92 30.52 7.51
C GLN A 334 7.95 29.71 8.82
N GLY A 335 9.06 29.03 9.12
CA GLY A 335 9.26 28.30 10.38
C GLY A 335 9.23 29.23 11.61
N LEU A 336 9.80 30.43 11.51
CA LEU A 336 9.73 31.45 12.56
C LEU A 336 8.30 31.98 12.76
N VAL A 337 7.55 32.16 11.68
CA VAL A 337 6.12 32.53 11.77
C VAL A 337 5.31 31.44 12.48
N VAL A 338 5.53 30.17 12.12
CA VAL A 338 4.88 29.03 12.77
C VAL A 338 5.25 28.94 14.26
N PHE A 339 6.50 29.27 14.61
CA PHE A 339 6.92 29.37 16.01
C PHE A 339 6.16 30.48 16.74
N GLY A 340 6.04 31.66 16.14
CA GLY A 340 5.27 32.80 16.72
C GLY A 340 3.80 32.44 16.96
N ILE A 341 3.15 31.75 16.02
CA ILE A 341 1.77 31.27 16.17
C ILE A 341 1.65 30.31 17.37
N ALA A 342 2.57 29.37 17.50
CA ALA A 342 2.55 28.44 18.62
C ALA A 342 2.78 29.12 19.96
N TRP A 343 3.70 30.08 20.01
CA TRP A 343 3.92 30.93 21.17
C TRP A 343 2.68 31.75 21.55
N ALA A 344 2.00 32.33 20.57
CA ALA A 344 0.75 33.07 20.80
C ALA A 344 -0.36 32.19 21.37
N ILE A 345 -0.47 30.92 20.93
CA ILE A 345 -1.44 29.95 21.49
C ILE A 345 -1.13 29.68 22.97
N THR A 346 0.13 29.35 23.31
CA THR A 346 0.51 29.02 24.67
C THR A 346 0.44 30.23 25.61
N SER A 347 0.93 31.38 25.19
CA SER A 347 0.87 32.62 25.98
C SER A 347 -0.57 33.12 26.13
N GLY A 348 -1.35 33.07 25.04
CA GLY A 348 -2.75 33.47 25.05
C GLY A 348 -3.60 32.61 25.98
N SER A 349 -3.31 31.30 26.08
CA SER A 349 -4.03 30.41 27.00
C SER A 349 -3.85 30.77 28.47
N LEU A 350 -2.66 31.26 28.86
CA LEU A 350 -2.40 31.77 30.21
C LEU A 350 -3.14 33.07 30.47
N VAL A 351 -3.14 34.00 29.50
CA VAL A 351 -3.88 35.28 29.64
C VAL A 351 -5.37 35.01 29.84
N VAL A 352 -5.95 34.08 29.06
CA VAL A 352 -7.35 33.66 29.20
C VAL A 352 -7.60 33.02 30.57
N LEU A 353 -6.70 32.14 31.03
CA LEU A 353 -6.84 31.48 32.36
C LEU A 353 -6.89 32.52 33.47
N HIS A 354 -5.94 33.48 33.50
CA HIS A 354 -5.90 34.49 34.56
C HIS A 354 -7.03 35.50 34.49
N ALA A 355 -7.55 35.80 33.28
CA ALA A 355 -8.71 36.66 33.08
C ALA A 355 -10.03 35.99 33.53
N THR A 356 -10.16 34.66 33.36
CA THR A 356 -11.38 33.93 33.72
C THR A 356 -11.36 33.38 35.14
N THR A 357 -10.17 33.13 35.69
CA THR A 357 -9.99 32.55 37.04
C THR A 357 -8.88 33.32 37.76
N PRO A 358 -9.16 34.50 38.30
CA PRO A 358 -8.22 35.24 39.13
C PRO A 358 -7.81 34.41 40.35
N GLY A 359 -6.50 34.09 40.48
CA GLY A 359 -5.99 33.24 41.56
C GLY A 359 -5.97 31.74 41.23
N ALA A 360 -5.94 31.39 39.94
CA ALA A 360 -5.76 30.03 39.50
C ALA A 360 -4.55 29.38 40.19
N SER A 361 -4.71 28.12 40.64
CA SER A 361 -3.65 27.38 41.28
C SER A 361 -2.53 27.06 40.26
N HIS A 362 -1.31 26.91 40.77
CA HIS A 362 -0.16 26.49 39.93
C HIS A 362 -0.42 25.18 39.15
N GLY A 363 -1.17 24.26 39.74
CA GLY A 363 -1.60 23.02 39.06
C GLY A 363 -2.53 23.30 37.86
N ALA A 364 -3.43 24.25 37.97
CA ALA A 364 -4.32 24.65 36.86
C ALA A 364 -3.51 25.31 35.72
N GLU A 365 -2.53 26.16 36.05
CA GLU A 365 -1.62 26.74 35.05
C GLU A 365 -0.85 25.68 34.27
N VAL A 366 -0.26 24.71 34.95
CA VAL A 366 0.50 23.60 34.34
C VAL A 366 -0.40 22.77 33.43
N LEU A 367 -1.63 22.50 33.85
CA LEU A 367 -2.58 21.70 33.06
C LEU A 367 -3.01 22.42 31.80
N VAL A 368 -3.35 23.72 31.90
CA VAL A 368 -3.71 24.58 30.75
C VAL A 368 -2.53 24.73 29.80
N LEU A 369 -1.31 25.00 30.30
CA LEU A 369 -0.11 25.08 29.47
C LEU A 369 0.20 23.76 28.75
N THR A 370 0.03 22.64 29.43
CA THR A 370 0.26 21.32 28.81
C THR A 370 -0.73 21.08 27.67
N GLY A 371 -2.01 21.37 27.89
CA GLY A 371 -3.04 21.26 26.87
C GLY A 371 -2.78 22.21 25.68
N ALA A 372 -2.46 23.47 25.97
CA ALA A 372 -2.12 24.46 24.94
C ALA A 372 -0.88 24.08 24.15
N ASN A 373 0.13 23.49 24.79
CA ASN A 373 1.35 23.01 24.12
C ASN A 373 1.07 21.81 23.18
N LEU A 374 0.17 20.90 23.56
CA LEU A 374 -0.27 19.81 22.68
C LEU A 374 -1.00 20.37 21.44
N VAL A 375 -1.91 21.32 21.64
CA VAL A 375 -2.62 21.99 20.55
C VAL A 375 -1.62 22.75 19.64
N ALA A 376 -0.71 23.52 20.22
CA ALA A 376 0.32 24.27 19.49
C ALA A 376 1.23 23.34 18.67
N THR A 377 1.57 22.16 19.21
CA THR A 377 2.37 21.13 18.50
C THR A 377 1.59 20.56 17.31
N GLY A 378 0.31 20.27 17.46
CA GLY A 378 -0.57 19.84 16.37
C GLY A 378 -0.69 20.91 15.28
N VAL A 379 -0.90 22.17 15.65
CA VAL A 379 -0.95 23.31 14.72
C VAL A 379 0.38 23.47 13.98
N ARG A 380 1.51 23.40 14.67
CA ARG A 380 2.86 23.42 14.04
C ARG A 380 3.01 22.34 12.98
N PHE A 381 2.65 21.11 13.31
CA PHE A 381 2.75 20.00 12.38
C PHE A 381 1.90 20.23 11.12
N VAL A 382 0.64 20.65 11.30
CA VAL A 382 -0.28 20.94 10.19
C VAL A 382 0.25 22.08 9.32
N LEU A 383 0.71 23.18 9.91
CA LEU A 383 1.26 24.32 9.17
C LEU A 383 2.54 23.96 8.43
N PHE A 384 3.44 23.19 9.03
CA PHE A 384 4.62 22.70 8.33
C PHE A 384 4.24 21.85 7.13
N LYS A 385 3.28 20.93 7.29
CA LYS A 385 2.85 20.02 6.23
C LYS A 385 2.07 20.72 5.11
N ALA A 386 1.09 21.55 5.47
CA ALA A 386 0.14 22.13 4.50
C ALA A 386 0.65 23.43 3.86
N TRP A 387 1.53 24.17 4.52
CA TRP A 387 1.97 25.49 4.08
C TRP A 387 3.48 25.60 3.84
N VAL A 388 4.33 25.24 4.82
CA VAL A 388 5.78 25.45 4.71
C VAL A 388 6.41 24.48 3.70
N PHE A 389 6.10 23.19 3.81
CA PHE A 389 6.71 22.12 3.01
C PHE A 389 5.76 21.55 1.96
N ARG A 390 4.73 22.29 1.56
CA ARG A 390 3.82 21.90 0.50
C ARG A 390 4.59 21.72 -0.80
N THR A 391 4.82 20.47 -1.21
CA THR A 391 5.33 20.15 -2.53
C THR A 391 4.24 20.44 -3.56
N ARG A 392 4.36 21.52 -4.33
CA ARG A 392 3.57 21.68 -5.56
C ARG A 392 4.04 20.56 -6.49
N ARG A 393 3.21 19.55 -6.70
CA ARG A 393 3.35 18.65 -7.86
C ARG A 393 3.25 19.55 -9.08
N ARG A 394 4.39 19.90 -9.70
CA ARG A 394 4.37 20.40 -11.07
C ARG A 394 3.91 19.22 -11.90
N PRO A 395 2.83 19.34 -12.71
CA PRO A 395 2.57 18.35 -13.73
C PRO A 395 3.83 18.28 -14.57
N VAL A 396 4.41 17.10 -14.71
CA VAL A 396 5.45 16.85 -15.70
C VAL A 396 4.71 16.93 -17.02
N LEU A 397 4.80 18.08 -17.68
CA LEU A 397 4.44 18.22 -19.07
C LEU A 397 5.45 17.36 -19.84
N VAL A 398 5.08 16.13 -20.16
CA VAL A 398 5.77 15.30 -21.13
C VAL A 398 5.64 16.06 -22.46
N ARG A 399 6.76 16.60 -22.95
CA ARG A 399 6.77 17.20 -24.26
C ARG A 399 6.47 16.10 -25.29
N PRO A 400 5.75 16.40 -26.38
CA PRO A 400 5.43 15.43 -27.42
C PRO A 400 6.64 14.78 -28.12
N GLY A 401 7.87 15.04 -27.69
CA GLY A 401 9.10 14.42 -28.19
C GLY A 401 9.84 13.53 -27.19
N ASP A 402 9.40 13.45 -25.93
CA ASP A 402 10.08 12.69 -24.87
C ASP A 402 9.45 11.29 -24.64
N ALA A 403 8.51 10.87 -25.49
CA ALA A 403 8.02 9.50 -25.47
C ALA A 403 9.15 8.59 -26.01
N PRO A 404 9.53 7.51 -25.29
CA PRO A 404 10.42 6.52 -25.85
C PRO A 404 9.80 5.99 -27.14
N ALA A 405 10.59 5.97 -28.23
CA ALA A 405 10.15 5.42 -29.49
C ALA A 405 9.58 4.01 -29.27
N PRO A 406 8.42 3.65 -29.88
CA PRO A 406 7.92 2.30 -29.78
C PRO A 406 9.03 1.35 -30.23
N ALA A 407 9.33 0.32 -29.43
CA ALA A 407 10.30 -0.70 -29.77
C ALA A 407 9.97 -1.19 -31.18
N ALA A 408 10.92 -1.02 -32.09
CA ALA A 408 10.77 -1.42 -33.48
C ALA A 408 10.39 -2.91 -33.48
N ALA A 409 9.16 -3.20 -33.95
CA ALA A 409 8.73 -4.56 -34.19
C ALA A 409 9.80 -5.20 -35.11
N ALA A 410 10.40 -6.28 -34.64
CA ALA A 410 11.37 -7.03 -35.41
C ALA A 410 10.70 -7.42 -36.74
N ALA A 411 11.19 -6.88 -37.86
CA ALA A 411 10.72 -7.24 -39.18
C ALA A 411 11.03 -8.74 -39.40
N PRO A 412 10.09 -9.51 -39.95
CA PRO A 412 10.37 -10.89 -40.28
C PRO A 412 11.48 -10.93 -41.36
N ALA A 413 12.49 -11.74 -41.11
CA ALA A 413 13.58 -12.02 -42.05
C ALA A 413 13.01 -12.66 -43.34
N THR A 414 12.90 -11.88 -44.39
CA THR A 414 12.66 -12.39 -45.74
C THR A 414 13.98 -12.87 -46.35
N GLY A 415 14.30 -14.12 -46.10
CA GLY A 415 15.27 -14.87 -46.87
C GLY A 415 14.54 -15.67 -47.93
N GLY A 416 14.70 -15.29 -49.16
CA GLY A 416 14.12 -15.98 -50.29
C GLY A 416 14.70 -15.47 -51.58
N GLU A 417 15.93 -15.89 -51.92
CA GLU A 417 16.49 -15.75 -53.25
C GLU A 417 15.63 -16.50 -54.26
N ARG A 418 14.98 -15.78 -55.15
CA ARG A 418 14.41 -16.35 -56.38
C ARG A 418 15.52 -16.27 -57.47
N GLN A 419 16.07 -17.42 -57.83
CA GLN A 419 16.78 -17.62 -59.07
C GLN A 419 15.80 -17.43 -60.25
N VAL A 420 16.06 -16.47 -61.08
CA VAL A 420 15.42 -16.32 -62.39
C VAL A 420 16.18 -17.18 -63.41
N VAL A 421 15.54 -18.24 -63.87
CA VAL A 421 15.98 -19.04 -65.01
C VAL A 421 15.55 -18.33 -66.27
N GLU A 422 16.52 -17.87 -67.06
CA GLU A 422 16.32 -17.26 -68.35
C GLU A 422 16.24 -18.38 -69.41
N GLU A 423 15.04 -18.60 -69.94
CA GLU A 423 14.77 -19.54 -71.04
C GLU A 423 14.93 -18.78 -72.37
N ARG A 424 16.02 -19.07 -73.10
CA ARG A 424 16.18 -18.64 -74.47
C ARG A 424 15.40 -19.59 -75.37
N THR A 425 14.44 -19.08 -76.11
CA THR A 425 13.90 -19.73 -77.32
C THR A 425 14.34 -19.01 -78.58
N ASN A 426 14.72 -19.82 -79.53
CA ASN A 426 14.98 -19.56 -80.93
C ASN A 426 13.79 -18.89 -81.60
#